data_cc70b44476b13c77873b085d1abf71f7
#
_entry.id   cc70b44476b13c77873b085d1abf71f7
#
_cell.length_a   1.000
_cell.length_b   1.000
_cell.length_c   1.000
_cell.angle_alpha   90.00
_cell.angle_beta   90.00
_cell.angle_gamma   90.00
#
_symmetry.space_group_name_H-M   'P 1'
#
loop_
_entity.id
_entity.type
_entity.pdbx_description
1 polymer ?
#
loop_
_entity_poly.entity_id
_entity_poly.type
_entity_poly.pdbx_seq_one_letter_code
_entity_poly.pdbx_strand_id
1 'polypeptide(L)'
;MSPQIKSDSELRTQSSPLIDILAIAAHRDDVEQTCGGTLLAMNARGWRTGILDLTQGESGTRGTAADRAAEAQEAARILNVAHREALDLPDGNVQNTYENRLKVAAVLRRLRPRVVILPYWQGRHPDHYTSATLGYESCFVSGLAKVGTPGEPNPPHRPYKILYASLYADVRPTFVVDITPFAEQRLQSLLAYRSQYASQSQGGGLFVPEDEIRERTFAEARHYGLLAGVRYAEPFVQKEVGLVEDLMLLPVQSI
;
A
#
# COMPACT_ATOMS: atom_id res chain seq x y z
N MET A 1 -25.62 24.33 -9.47
CA MET A 1 -24.21 24.73 -9.71
C MET A 1 -23.38 23.47 -9.58
N SER A 2 -22.96 22.91 -10.70
CA SER A 2 -22.08 21.71 -10.70
C SER A 2 -20.70 22.12 -10.15
N PRO A 3 -20.09 21.35 -9.26
CA PRO A 3 -18.72 21.60 -8.84
C PRO A 3 -17.82 21.35 -10.06
N GLN A 4 -17.16 22.42 -10.53
CA GLN A 4 -16.14 22.28 -11.57
C GLN A 4 -15.02 21.39 -11.03
N ILE A 5 -14.77 20.28 -11.71
CA ILE A 5 -13.57 19.47 -11.49
C ILE A 5 -12.39 20.34 -11.88
N LYS A 6 -11.63 20.77 -10.89
CA LYS A 6 -10.41 21.55 -11.14
C LYS A 6 -9.43 20.69 -11.94
N SER A 7 -8.85 21.26 -12.97
CA SER A 7 -7.82 20.60 -13.77
C SER A 7 -6.60 20.25 -12.89
N ASP A 8 -5.87 19.21 -13.25
CA ASP A 8 -4.66 18.78 -12.51
C ASP A 8 -3.62 19.90 -12.31
N SER A 9 -3.59 20.90 -13.19
CA SER A 9 -2.74 22.09 -13.07
C SER A 9 -3.20 23.05 -11.96
N GLU A 10 -4.50 23.17 -11.69
CA GLU A 10 -5.04 24.03 -10.62
C GLU A 10 -4.91 23.41 -9.23
N LEU A 11 -4.83 22.07 -9.14
CA LEU A 11 -4.61 21.37 -7.89
C LEU A 11 -3.14 21.43 -7.40
N ARG A 12 -2.21 21.85 -8.24
CA ARG A 12 -0.77 21.96 -7.94
C ARG A 12 -0.35 23.25 -7.23
N THR A 13 -1.22 24.22 -6.98
CA THR A 13 -0.86 25.55 -6.49
C THR A 13 -0.87 25.72 -4.97
N GLN A 14 -1.24 24.71 -4.18
CA GLN A 14 -1.06 24.72 -2.72
C GLN A 14 -0.07 23.65 -2.32
N SER A 15 1.17 24.00 -2.02
CA SER A 15 2.29 23.13 -1.62
C SER A 15 2.16 21.72 -2.20
N SER A 16 2.84 21.47 -3.32
CA SER A 16 2.83 20.14 -4.00
C SER A 16 3.01 19.02 -2.98
N PRO A 17 2.20 17.95 -3.02
CA PRO A 17 2.36 16.83 -2.10
C PRO A 17 3.77 16.27 -2.23
N LEU A 18 4.39 15.90 -1.11
CA LEU A 18 5.69 15.22 -1.14
C LEU A 18 5.54 13.85 -1.79
N ILE A 19 4.39 13.20 -1.57
CA ILE A 19 4.00 11.89 -2.09
C ILE A 19 2.57 11.97 -2.62
N ASP A 20 2.30 11.50 -3.84
CA ASP A 20 0.95 11.44 -4.41
C ASP A 20 0.17 10.23 -3.90
N ILE A 21 0.84 9.08 -3.77
CA ILE A 21 0.25 7.81 -3.36
C ILE A 21 1.09 7.23 -2.22
N LEU A 22 0.48 6.98 -1.07
CA LEU A 22 1.10 6.34 0.09
C LEU A 22 0.46 4.98 0.33
N ALA A 23 1.25 3.91 0.23
CA ALA A 23 0.84 2.59 0.69
C ALA A 23 1.22 2.44 2.17
N ILE A 24 0.26 2.05 3.01
CA ILE A 24 0.45 1.80 4.45
C ILE A 24 0.26 0.30 4.68
N ALA A 25 1.22 -0.34 5.32
CA ALA A 25 1.20 -1.76 5.61
C ALA A 25 1.54 -2.06 7.05
N ALA A 26 1.15 -3.23 7.55
CA ALA A 26 1.52 -3.69 8.88
C ALA A 26 3.02 -3.98 8.95
N HIS A 27 3.53 -4.76 8.00
CA HIS A 27 4.91 -5.25 7.98
C HIS A 27 5.63 -4.84 6.70
N ARG A 28 6.95 -4.90 6.78
CA ARG A 28 7.85 -4.72 5.64
C ARG A 28 7.77 -5.94 4.74
N ASP A 29 7.25 -5.90 3.59
CA ASP A 29 7.00 -6.86 2.52
C ASP A 29 5.53 -6.96 2.10
N ASP A 30 4.58 -6.51 2.92
CA ASP A 30 3.16 -6.54 2.60
C ASP A 30 2.84 -5.74 1.33
N VAL A 31 3.46 -4.56 1.15
CA VAL A 31 3.23 -3.70 -0.02
C VAL A 31 3.71 -4.37 -1.29
N GLU A 32 4.85 -5.02 -1.25
CA GLU A 32 5.41 -5.78 -2.36
C GLU A 32 4.49 -6.94 -2.76
N GLN A 33 3.83 -7.55 -1.79
CA GLN A 33 2.88 -8.64 -2.00
C GLN A 33 1.53 -8.16 -2.55
N THR A 34 1.11 -6.93 -2.24
CA THR A 34 -0.28 -6.49 -2.49
C THR A 34 -0.42 -5.47 -3.60
N CYS A 35 0.47 -4.47 -3.67
CA CYS A 35 0.33 -3.34 -4.60
C CYS A 35 1.66 -2.80 -5.17
N GLY A 36 2.75 -3.56 -5.02
CA GLY A 36 4.07 -3.15 -5.53
C GLY A 36 4.09 -2.86 -7.04
N GLY A 37 3.39 -3.67 -7.83
CA GLY A 37 3.24 -3.46 -9.27
C GLY A 37 2.46 -2.19 -9.61
N THR A 38 1.45 -1.87 -8.81
CA THR A 38 0.68 -0.62 -8.92
C THR A 38 1.56 0.59 -8.62
N LEU A 39 2.41 0.53 -7.57
CA LEU A 39 3.34 1.63 -7.30
C LEU A 39 4.29 1.86 -8.47
N LEU A 40 4.84 0.79 -9.07
CA LEU A 40 5.66 0.87 -10.29
C LEU A 40 4.90 1.48 -11.46
N ALA A 41 3.67 1.03 -11.70
CA ALA A 41 2.82 1.55 -12.78
C ALA A 41 2.50 3.04 -12.59
N MET A 42 2.30 3.49 -11.36
CA MET A 42 2.05 4.90 -11.04
C MET A 42 3.32 5.75 -11.18
N ASN A 43 4.47 5.23 -10.73
CA ASN A 43 5.76 5.90 -10.93
C ASN A 43 6.07 6.10 -12.42
N ALA A 44 5.79 5.10 -13.26
CA ALA A 44 5.96 5.22 -14.72
C ALA A 44 5.05 6.29 -15.35
N ARG A 45 3.97 6.68 -14.68
CA ARG A 45 3.08 7.79 -15.08
C ARG A 45 3.50 9.15 -14.47
N GLY A 46 4.62 9.19 -13.73
CA GLY A 46 5.15 10.41 -13.11
C GLY A 46 4.56 10.76 -11.74
N TRP A 47 3.76 9.86 -11.12
CA TRP A 47 3.29 10.05 -9.76
C TRP A 47 4.36 9.64 -8.76
N ARG A 48 4.49 10.39 -7.66
CA ARG A 48 5.42 10.08 -6.59
C ARG A 48 4.76 9.13 -5.60
N THR A 49 5.34 7.94 -5.42
CA THR A 49 4.82 6.93 -4.50
C THR A 49 5.69 6.80 -3.25
N GLY A 50 5.09 6.37 -2.15
CA GLY A 50 5.78 6.11 -0.89
C GLY A 50 5.16 4.94 -0.14
N ILE A 51 5.90 4.44 0.86
CA ILE A 51 5.51 3.34 1.73
C ILE A 51 5.66 3.78 3.19
N LEU A 52 4.67 3.45 4.01
CA LEU A 52 4.70 3.52 5.46
C LEU A 52 4.50 2.12 6.03
N ASP A 53 5.54 1.56 6.62
CA ASP A 53 5.47 0.33 7.39
C ASP A 53 5.07 0.69 8.83
N LEU A 54 4.06 0.04 9.42
CA LEU A 54 3.62 0.37 10.78
C LEU A 54 4.52 -0.24 11.85
N THR A 55 5.15 -1.37 11.57
CA THR A 55 6.09 -2.05 12.47
C THR A 55 7.48 -2.15 11.83
N GLN A 56 8.45 -2.59 12.61
CA GLN A 56 9.79 -2.85 12.13
C GLN A 56 10.03 -4.32 11.76
N GLY A 57 9.03 -5.19 11.95
CA GLY A 57 9.14 -6.62 11.72
C GLY A 57 9.99 -7.33 12.78
N GLU A 58 10.05 -6.77 14.00
CA GLU A 58 10.94 -7.20 15.07
C GLU A 58 10.54 -8.51 15.74
N SER A 59 9.27 -8.93 15.61
CA SER A 59 8.77 -10.21 16.12
C SER A 59 8.89 -11.35 15.10
N GLY A 60 9.40 -11.07 13.90
CA GLY A 60 9.55 -12.06 12.84
C GLY A 60 10.48 -13.19 13.24
N THR A 61 10.11 -14.45 12.90
CA THR A 61 10.91 -15.63 13.20
C THR A 61 12.28 -15.64 12.50
N ARG A 62 12.41 -14.87 11.41
CA ARG A 62 13.61 -14.84 10.57
C ARG A 62 14.10 -13.41 10.36
N GLY A 63 15.43 -13.26 10.33
CA GLY A 63 16.07 -11.97 10.20
C GLY A 63 15.94 -11.11 11.45
N THR A 64 16.83 -10.16 11.58
CA THR A 64 16.73 -9.10 12.60
C THR A 64 15.96 -7.90 12.06
N ALA A 65 15.54 -6.99 12.93
CA ALA A 65 14.94 -5.71 12.49
C ALA A 65 15.90 -4.91 11.58
N ALA A 66 17.22 -5.04 11.78
CA ALA A 66 18.23 -4.42 10.94
C ALA A 66 18.29 -5.07 9.54
N ASP A 67 18.24 -6.41 9.46
CA ASP A 67 18.19 -7.14 8.18
C ASP A 67 16.92 -6.73 7.41
N ARG A 68 15.76 -6.76 8.08
CA ARG A 68 14.48 -6.34 7.50
C ARG A 68 14.49 -4.88 7.03
N ALA A 69 15.22 -4.00 7.73
CA ALA A 69 15.39 -2.61 7.31
C ALA A 69 16.22 -2.49 6.02
N ALA A 70 17.32 -3.22 5.92
CA ALA A 70 18.17 -3.22 4.72
C ALA A 70 17.44 -3.83 3.51
N GLU A 71 16.69 -4.91 3.71
CA GLU A 71 15.87 -5.56 2.69
C GLU A 71 14.75 -4.63 2.20
N ALA A 72 14.08 -3.93 3.11
CA ALA A 72 13.06 -2.93 2.76
C ALA A 72 13.62 -1.75 1.96
N GLN A 73 14.84 -1.31 2.23
CA GLN A 73 15.54 -0.29 1.46
C GLN A 73 15.81 -0.76 0.03
N GLU A 74 16.28 -2.00 -0.14
CA GLU A 74 16.50 -2.57 -1.47
C GLU A 74 15.18 -2.76 -2.23
N ALA A 75 14.13 -3.26 -1.57
CA ALA A 75 12.79 -3.35 -2.15
C ALA A 75 12.26 -1.97 -2.58
N ALA A 76 12.44 -0.93 -1.75
CA ALA A 76 12.08 0.44 -2.08
C ALA A 76 12.81 0.96 -3.33
N ARG A 77 14.11 0.63 -3.46
CA ARG A 77 14.91 0.97 -4.65
C ARG A 77 14.37 0.27 -5.90
N ILE A 78 14.05 -1.01 -5.81
CA ILE A 78 13.48 -1.79 -6.92
C ILE A 78 12.11 -1.24 -7.33
N LEU A 79 11.25 -0.91 -6.36
CA LEU A 79 9.93 -0.29 -6.60
C LEU A 79 10.03 1.17 -7.04
N ASN A 80 11.23 1.78 -6.99
CA ASN A 80 11.46 3.18 -7.32
C ASN A 80 10.54 4.14 -6.52
N VAL A 81 10.26 3.81 -5.24
CA VAL A 81 9.45 4.68 -4.40
C VAL A 81 10.26 5.87 -3.90
N ALA A 82 9.65 7.05 -3.87
CA ALA A 82 10.30 8.30 -3.48
C ALA A 82 10.50 8.43 -1.96
N HIS A 83 9.76 7.64 -1.16
CA HIS A 83 9.82 7.67 0.29
C HIS A 83 9.45 6.30 0.88
N ARG A 84 10.21 5.85 1.87
CA ARG A 84 9.83 4.73 2.73
C ARG A 84 10.30 5.00 4.15
N GLU A 85 9.41 4.80 5.10
CA GLU A 85 9.71 4.87 6.53
C GLU A 85 8.92 3.81 7.30
N ALA A 86 9.38 3.48 8.49
CA ALA A 86 8.67 2.60 9.42
C ALA A 86 8.35 3.36 10.73
N LEU A 87 7.18 3.09 11.29
CA LEU A 87 6.85 3.45 12.66
C LEU A 87 7.42 2.42 13.64
N ASP A 88 7.16 2.65 14.91
CA ASP A 88 7.58 1.84 16.05
C ASP A 88 6.39 1.11 16.71
N LEU A 89 5.35 0.78 15.95
CA LEU A 89 4.25 0.01 16.53
C LEU A 89 4.68 -1.43 16.76
N PRO A 90 4.23 -2.07 17.87
CA PRO A 90 4.63 -3.44 18.19
C PRO A 90 4.21 -4.43 17.12
N ASP A 91 5.17 -5.17 16.56
CA ASP A 91 4.95 -6.24 15.59
C ASP A 91 4.26 -7.43 16.27
N GLY A 92 3.22 -7.98 15.63
CA GLY A 92 2.34 -9.01 16.18
C GLY A 92 1.27 -8.48 17.14
N ASN A 93 1.25 -7.16 17.41
CA ASN A 93 0.30 -6.53 18.33
C ASN A 93 -0.03 -5.08 17.93
N VAL A 94 -0.26 -4.85 16.66
CA VAL A 94 -0.72 -3.54 16.18
C VAL A 94 -2.10 -3.25 16.74
N GLN A 95 -2.25 -2.08 17.40
CA GLN A 95 -3.49 -1.68 18.02
C GLN A 95 -4.02 -0.37 17.42
N ASN A 96 -5.33 -0.29 17.22
CA ASN A 96 -6.01 0.93 16.78
C ASN A 96 -6.32 1.85 17.96
N THR A 97 -5.28 2.35 18.63
CA THR A 97 -5.41 3.34 19.70
C THR A 97 -5.42 4.76 19.15
N TYR A 98 -5.92 5.71 19.95
CA TYR A 98 -5.88 7.12 19.56
C TYR A 98 -4.45 7.63 19.35
N GLU A 99 -3.52 7.21 20.21
CA GLU A 99 -2.10 7.55 20.09
C GLU A 99 -1.51 7.06 18.76
N ASN A 100 -1.75 5.80 18.40
CA ASN A 100 -1.26 5.23 17.13
C ASN A 100 -1.88 5.94 15.92
N ARG A 101 -3.17 6.35 16.00
CA ARG A 101 -3.79 7.19 14.95
C ARG A 101 -3.08 8.52 14.80
N LEU A 102 -2.65 9.15 15.91
CA LEU A 102 -1.90 10.40 15.84
C LEU A 102 -0.52 10.22 15.22
N LYS A 103 0.18 9.10 15.48
CA LYS A 103 1.46 8.78 14.81
C LYS A 103 1.28 8.67 13.30
N VAL A 104 0.30 7.91 12.83
CA VAL A 104 0.00 7.79 11.39
C VAL A 104 -0.48 9.13 10.80
N ALA A 105 -1.33 9.86 11.52
CA ALA A 105 -1.81 11.17 11.10
C ALA A 105 -0.69 12.21 10.92
N ALA A 106 0.37 12.13 11.75
CA ALA A 106 1.55 12.96 11.60
C ALA A 106 2.26 12.72 10.25
N VAL A 107 2.43 11.47 9.86
CA VAL A 107 2.99 11.09 8.56
C VAL A 107 2.10 11.58 7.41
N LEU A 108 0.80 11.37 7.51
CA LEU A 108 -0.16 11.84 6.49
C LEU A 108 -0.12 13.36 6.30
N ARG A 109 -0.02 14.12 7.39
CA ARG A 109 0.10 15.59 7.31
C ARG A 109 1.42 16.05 6.71
N ARG A 110 2.51 15.35 7.02
CA ARG A 110 3.85 15.67 6.50
C ARG A 110 3.97 15.33 5.01
N LEU A 111 3.55 14.14 4.60
CA LEU A 111 3.70 13.65 3.23
C LEU A 111 2.58 14.14 2.28
N ARG A 112 1.40 14.44 2.81
CA ARG A 112 0.23 14.99 2.10
C ARG A 112 -0.24 14.12 0.92
N PRO A 113 -0.39 12.79 1.07
CA PRO A 113 -0.78 11.93 -0.03
C PRO A 113 -2.20 12.23 -0.52
N ARG A 114 -2.41 12.19 -1.83
CA ARG A 114 -3.75 12.29 -2.43
C ARG A 114 -4.51 10.96 -2.34
N VAL A 115 -3.79 9.86 -2.47
CA VAL A 115 -4.30 8.50 -2.40
C VAL A 115 -3.58 7.75 -1.29
N VAL A 116 -4.33 7.02 -0.47
CA VAL A 116 -3.78 6.06 0.50
C VAL A 116 -4.25 4.66 0.12
N ILE A 117 -3.31 3.71 0.09
CA ILE A 117 -3.60 2.29 -0.06
C ILE A 117 -3.41 1.65 1.31
N LEU A 118 -4.41 0.94 1.80
CA LEU A 118 -4.43 0.25 3.08
C LEU A 118 -4.52 -1.27 2.87
N PRO A 119 -4.13 -2.08 3.85
CA PRO A 119 -4.49 -3.49 3.85
C PRO A 119 -6.00 -3.68 3.79
N TYR A 120 -6.45 -4.79 3.19
CA TYR A 120 -7.86 -5.16 3.24
C TYR A 120 -8.29 -5.48 4.69
N TRP A 121 -9.50 -5.10 5.05
CA TRP A 121 -10.02 -5.21 6.44
C TRP A 121 -10.41 -6.62 6.87
N GLN A 122 -10.17 -7.61 6.05
CA GLN A 122 -10.31 -9.03 6.35
C GLN A 122 -9.03 -9.76 5.94
N GLY A 123 -8.69 -10.79 6.66
CA GLY A 123 -7.52 -11.60 6.40
C GLY A 123 -7.16 -12.44 7.63
N ARG A 124 -6.17 -13.29 7.47
CA ARG A 124 -5.77 -14.22 8.55
C ARG A 124 -4.84 -13.58 9.60
N HIS A 125 -4.14 -12.46 9.26
CA HIS A 125 -3.20 -11.84 10.18
C HIS A 125 -3.85 -10.70 10.96
N PRO A 126 -3.81 -10.72 12.31
CA PRO A 126 -4.42 -9.68 13.14
C PRO A 126 -3.94 -8.28 12.81
N ASP A 127 -2.64 -8.11 12.62
CA ASP A 127 -2.06 -6.80 12.31
C ASP A 127 -2.58 -6.23 10.99
N HIS A 128 -2.84 -7.07 9.96
CA HIS A 128 -3.33 -6.58 8.66
C HIS A 128 -4.72 -5.95 8.79
N TYR A 129 -5.70 -6.65 9.38
CA TYR A 129 -7.04 -6.08 9.49
C TYR A 129 -7.12 -4.95 10.53
N THR A 130 -6.27 -4.97 11.56
CA THR A 130 -6.16 -3.85 12.51
C THR A 130 -5.53 -2.62 11.84
N SER A 131 -4.48 -2.81 11.03
CA SER A 131 -3.85 -1.75 10.25
C SER A 131 -4.80 -1.09 9.26
N ALA A 132 -5.73 -1.86 8.67
CA ALA A 132 -6.77 -1.32 7.81
C ALA A 132 -7.65 -0.31 8.56
N THR A 133 -8.11 -0.65 9.75
CA THR A 133 -8.94 0.23 10.57
C THR A 133 -8.14 1.41 11.12
N LEU A 134 -6.93 1.17 11.62
CA LEU A 134 -6.02 2.21 12.10
C LEU A 134 -5.73 3.23 11.00
N GLY A 135 -5.35 2.79 9.81
CA GLY A 135 -5.05 3.67 8.67
C GLY A 135 -6.27 4.48 8.23
N TYR A 136 -7.44 3.85 8.14
CA TYR A 136 -8.68 4.52 7.77
C TYR A 136 -9.06 5.65 8.74
N GLU A 137 -9.05 5.35 10.04
CA GLU A 137 -9.38 6.33 11.07
C GLU A 137 -8.31 7.43 11.19
N SER A 138 -7.05 7.10 10.93
CA SER A 138 -5.96 8.09 10.86
C SER A 138 -6.13 9.07 9.70
N CYS A 139 -6.64 8.63 8.55
CA CYS A 139 -6.97 9.51 7.44
C CYS A 139 -8.07 10.53 7.82
N PHE A 140 -9.02 10.12 8.67
CA PHE A 140 -10.00 11.05 9.21
C PHE A 140 -9.37 12.04 10.18
N VAL A 141 -8.63 11.53 11.18
CA VAL A 141 -8.00 12.34 12.23
C VAL A 141 -7.02 13.36 11.65
N SER A 142 -6.24 12.97 10.62
CA SER A 142 -5.26 13.86 9.97
C SER A 142 -5.88 15.13 9.36
N GLY A 143 -7.18 15.09 9.02
CA GLY A 143 -7.93 16.24 8.50
C GLY A 143 -8.48 17.19 9.57
N LEU A 144 -8.40 16.85 10.86
CA LEU A 144 -9.01 17.63 11.95
C LEU A 144 -8.07 18.75 12.40
N ALA A 145 -8.41 20.01 12.10
CA ALA A 145 -7.55 21.17 12.37
C ALA A 145 -7.20 21.40 13.85
N LYS A 146 -8.10 20.99 14.77
CA LYS A 146 -7.91 21.17 16.22
C LYS A 146 -7.18 20.02 16.89
N VAL A 147 -6.84 18.96 16.15
CA VAL A 147 -6.10 17.82 16.68
C VAL A 147 -4.62 18.02 16.42
N GLY A 148 -3.82 18.06 17.50
CA GLY A 148 -2.35 18.05 17.43
C GLY A 148 -1.83 16.65 17.05
N THR A 149 -0.72 16.60 16.35
CA THR A 149 0.00 15.37 16.03
C THR A 149 1.42 15.43 16.60
N PRO A 150 2.05 14.28 16.90
CA PRO A 150 3.45 14.24 17.34
C PRO A 150 4.39 14.85 16.30
N GLY A 151 5.54 15.37 16.80
CA GLY A 151 6.57 15.96 15.95
C GLY A 151 6.27 17.40 15.56
N GLU A 152 6.89 17.86 14.46
CA GLU A 152 6.72 19.21 13.94
C GLU A 152 5.26 19.46 13.51
N PRO A 153 4.70 20.64 13.82
CA PRO A 153 3.34 20.95 13.46
C PRO A 153 3.20 21.07 11.94
N ASN A 154 2.37 20.19 11.39
CA ASN A 154 2.00 20.21 9.97
C ASN A 154 0.52 20.57 9.82
N PRO A 155 0.14 21.32 8.78
CA PRO A 155 -1.25 21.67 8.55
C PRO A 155 -2.11 20.42 8.31
N PRO A 156 -3.41 20.46 8.66
CA PRO A 156 -4.32 19.36 8.42
C PRO A 156 -4.30 18.92 6.97
N HIS A 157 -4.38 17.62 6.77
CA HIS A 157 -4.47 17.02 5.45
C HIS A 157 -5.36 15.78 5.50
N ARG A 158 -6.28 15.65 4.55
CA ARG A 158 -7.11 14.45 4.36
C ARG A 158 -6.87 13.89 2.97
N PRO A 159 -6.46 12.63 2.83
CA PRO A 159 -6.38 11.97 1.53
C PRO A 159 -7.73 12.00 0.81
N TYR A 160 -7.71 12.12 -0.51
CA TYR A 160 -8.95 12.18 -1.32
C TYR A 160 -9.53 10.80 -1.60
N LYS A 161 -8.68 9.77 -1.65
CA LYS A 161 -9.06 8.39 -1.96
C LYS A 161 -8.40 7.44 -0.99
N ILE A 162 -9.17 6.47 -0.51
CA ILE A 162 -8.69 5.35 0.30
C ILE A 162 -9.02 4.07 -0.44
N LEU A 163 -7.99 3.31 -0.78
CA LEU A 163 -8.08 2.05 -1.50
C LEU A 163 -7.60 0.93 -0.58
N TYR A 164 -8.09 -0.27 -0.80
CA TYR A 164 -7.71 -1.44 -0.01
C TYR A 164 -7.13 -2.50 -0.94
N ALA A 165 -5.92 -2.97 -0.62
CA ALA A 165 -5.24 -4.05 -1.30
C ALA A 165 -5.29 -5.32 -0.45
N SER A 166 -5.67 -6.44 -1.07
CA SER A 166 -5.88 -7.71 -0.36
C SER A 166 -4.59 -8.51 -0.25
N LEU A 167 -4.38 -9.12 0.92
CA LEU A 167 -3.38 -10.15 1.16
C LEU A 167 -4.04 -11.34 1.85
N TYR A 168 -3.94 -12.51 1.24
CA TYR A 168 -4.50 -13.78 1.73
C TYR A 168 -6.03 -13.81 1.90
N ALA A 169 -6.76 -12.91 1.26
CA ALA A 169 -8.21 -12.97 1.20
C ALA A 169 -8.66 -12.90 -0.27
N ASP A 170 -9.55 -13.79 -0.65
CA ASP A 170 -10.24 -13.69 -1.92
C ASP A 170 -11.22 -12.52 -1.87
N VAL A 171 -11.06 -11.58 -2.80
CA VAL A 171 -11.89 -10.38 -2.86
C VAL A 171 -12.51 -10.24 -4.24
N ARG A 172 -13.77 -9.80 -4.26
CA ARG A 172 -14.33 -9.25 -5.49
C ARG A 172 -13.84 -7.80 -5.63
N PRO A 173 -12.91 -7.51 -6.55
CA PRO A 173 -12.35 -6.18 -6.66
C PRO A 173 -13.38 -5.19 -7.18
N THR A 174 -13.29 -3.93 -6.73
CA THR A 174 -14.02 -2.82 -7.32
C THR A 174 -13.41 -2.44 -8.67
N PHE A 175 -12.10 -2.53 -8.77
CA PHE A 175 -11.31 -2.37 -9.99
C PHE A 175 -9.95 -3.08 -9.81
N VAL A 176 -9.25 -3.24 -10.90
CA VAL A 176 -7.88 -3.76 -10.92
C VAL A 176 -6.94 -2.78 -11.61
N VAL A 177 -5.66 -2.86 -11.31
CA VAL A 177 -4.61 -2.11 -12.02
C VAL A 177 -3.80 -3.08 -12.84
N ASP A 178 -3.68 -2.82 -14.14
CA ASP A 178 -2.79 -3.59 -15.03
C ASP A 178 -1.33 -3.37 -14.63
N ILE A 179 -0.68 -4.45 -14.21
CA ILE A 179 0.73 -4.50 -13.82
C ILE A 179 1.55 -5.37 -14.77
N THR A 180 1.00 -5.74 -15.93
CA THR A 180 1.67 -6.65 -16.88
C THR A 180 3.12 -6.26 -17.17
N PRO A 181 3.45 -4.98 -17.42
CA PRO A 181 4.84 -4.58 -17.68
C PRO A 181 5.75 -4.61 -16.44
N PHE A 182 5.17 -4.69 -15.24
CA PHE A 182 5.86 -4.52 -13.96
C PHE A 182 5.86 -5.78 -13.10
N ALA A 183 5.18 -6.85 -13.52
CA ALA A 183 4.96 -8.04 -12.71
C ALA A 183 6.27 -8.71 -12.27
N GLU A 184 7.27 -8.78 -13.16
CA GLU A 184 8.59 -9.33 -12.82
C GLU A 184 9.36 -8.42 -11.84
N GLN A 185 9.32 -7.10 -12.05
CA GLN A 185 9.99 -6.14 -11.14
C GLN A 185 9.33 -6.12 -9.76
N ARG A 186 8.00 -6.27 -9.67
CA ARG A 186 7.28 -6.50 -8.42
C ARG A 186 7.80 -7.74 -7.71
N LEU A 187 7.93 -8.87 -8.40
CA LEU A 187 8.47 -10.09 -7.81
C LEU A 187 9.90 -9.87 -7.29
N GLN A 188 10.76 -9.17 -8.04
CA GLN A 188 12.12 -8.88 -7.59
C GLN A 188 12.13 -8.04 -6.30
N SER A 189 11.19 -7.11 -6.12
CA SER A 189 11.08 -6.34 -4.88
C SER A 189 10.68 -7.21 -3.69
N LEU A 190 9.81 -8.19 -3.90
CA LEU A 190 9.45 -9.16 -2.87
C LEU A 190 10.63 -10.07 -2.51
N LEU A 191 11.36 -10.58 -3.49
CA LEU A 191 12.53 -11.42 -3.29
C LEU A 191 13.75 -10.69 -2.70
N ALA A 192 13.70 -9.37 -2.60
CA ALA A 192 14.70 -8.60 -1.86
C ALA A 192 14.72 -8.95 -0.36
N TYR A 193 13.61 -9.45 0.17
CA TYR A 193 13.49 -9.94 1.56
C TYR A 193 14.07 -11.35 1.71
N ARG A 194 15.37 -11.47 1.52
CA ARG A 194 16.10 -12.75 1.54
C ARG A 194 15.93 -13.50 2.87
N SER A 195 15.88 -12.77 3.99
CA SER A 195 15.65 -13.37 5.30
C SER A 195 14.32 -14.12 5.37
N GLN A 196 13.33 -13.72 4.56
CA GLN A 196 11.99 -14.32 4.55
C GLN A 196 11.85 -15.44 3.51
N TYR A 197 12.46 -15.27 2.33
CA TYR A 197 12.18 -16.07 1.14
C TYR A 197 13.37 -16.92 0.64
N ALA A 198 14.57 -16.80 1.21
CA ALA A 198 15.69 -17.62 0.79
C ALA A 198 15.52 -19.11 1.22
N SER A 199 15.82 -20.03 0.30
CA SER A 199 15.50 -21.46 0.38
C SER A 199 16.23 -22.27 1.46
N GLN A 200 17.19 -21.71 2.18
CA GLN A 200 18.02 -22.44 3.17
C GLN A 200 17.69 -22.13 4.62
N SER A 201 16.47 -21.98 4.97
CA SER A 201 16.16 -21.55 6.31
C SER A 201 15.49 -22.60 7.16
N GLN A 202 16.00 -22.72 8.37
CA GLN A 202 15.44 -23.48 9.46
C GLN A 202 14.02 -23.03 9.78
N GLY A 203 13.06 -23.93 9.81
CA GLY A 203 11.66 -23.63 10.12
C GLY A 203 10.70 -24.34 9.17
N GLY A 204 10.77 -25.66 9.14
CA GLY A 204 10.00 -26.50 8.22
C GLY A 204 8.53 -26.15 8.10
N GLY A 205 8.07 -26.00 6.87
CA GLY A 205 6.66 -25.92 6.49
C GLY A 205 5.96 -24.56 6.63
N LEU A 206 6.52 -23.60 7.39
CA LEU A 206 5.92 -22.28 7.58
C LEU A 206 6.34 -21.25 6.51
N PHE A 207 7.46 -21.51 5.85
CA PHE A 207 8.04 -20.59 4.88
C PHE A 207 8.06 -21.21 3.49
N VAL A 208 7.62 -20.43 2.53
CA VAL A 208 7.44 -20.88 1.15
C VAL A 208 8.77 -20.70 0.38
N PRO A 209 9.24 -21.73 -0.36
CA PRO A 209 10.42 -21.60 -1.22
C PRO A 209 10.25 -20.52 -2.30
N GLU A 210 11.36 -19.99 -2.82
CA GLU A 210 11.38 -18.90 -3.78
C GLU A 210 10.60 -19.21 -5.08
N ASP A 211 10.73 -20.42 -5.59
CA ASP A 211 10.00 -20.90 -6.77
C ASP A 211 8.48 -20.91 -6.56
N GLU A 212 8.03 -21.33 -5.38
CA GLU A 212 6.63 -21.29 -5.02
C GLU A 212 6.12 -19.86 -4.78
N ILE A 213 6.95 -18.96 -4.23
CA ILE A 213 6.62 -17.52 -4.13
C ILE A 213 6.39 -16.93 -5.51
N ARG A 214 7.26 -17.24 -6.46
CA ARG A 214 7.09 -16.83 -7.86
C ARG A 214 5.76 -17.33 -8.43
N GLU A 215 5.50 -18.62 -8.29
CA GLU A 215 4.27 -19.24 -8.81
C GLU A 215 3.02 -18.58 -8.20
N ARG A 216 2.96 -18.43 -6.89
CA ARG A 216 1.83 -17.80 -6.19
C ARG A 216 1.60 -16.37 -6.63
N THR A 217 2.68 -15.56 -6.70
CA THR A 217 2.62 -14.15 -7.09
C THR A 217 2.05 -13.99 -8.50
N PHE A 218 2.50 -14.81 -9.45
CA PHE A 218 1.99 -14.76 -10.81
C PHE A 218 0.60 -15.38 -10.97
N ALA A 219 0.28 -16.44 -10.23
CA ALA A 219 -1.05 -17.06 -10.26
C ALA A 219 -2.11 -16.07 -9.77
N GLU A 220 -1.88 -15.37 -8.66
CA GLU A 220 -2.77 -14.34 -8.12
C GLU A 220 -2.94 -13.19 -9.13
N ALA A 221 -1.84 -12.61 -9.59
CA ALA A 221 -1.88 -11.51 -10.56
C ALA A 221 -2.57 -11.94 -11.88
N ARG A 222 -2.40 -13.19 -12.30
CA ARG A 222 -3.07 -13.75 -13.47
C ARG A 222 -4.56 -13.90 -13.26
N HIS A 223 -4.97 -14.38 -12.08
CA HIS A 223 -6.38 -14.50 -11.72
C HIS A 223 -7.10 -13.15 -11.87
N TYR A 224 -6.58 -12.10 -11.25
CA TYR A 224 -7.18 -10.77 -11.34
C TYR A 224 -7.03 -10.12 -12.73
N GLY A 225 -5.97 -10.43 -13.44
CA GLY A 225 -5.79 -9.99 -14.84
C GLY A 225 -6.86 -10.55 -15.78
N LEU A 226 -7.27 -11.80 -15.56
CA LEU A 226 -8.34 -12.43 -16.35
C LEU A 226 -9.68 -11.70 -16.23
N LEU A 227 -9.96 -11.12 -15.05
CA LEU A 227 -11.23 -10.42 -14.81
C LEU A 227 -11.35 -9.12 -15.62
N ALA A 228 -10.25 -8.57 -16.09
CA ALA A 228 -10.20 -7.31 -16.83
C ALA A 228 -9.56 -7.42 -18.22
N GLY A 229 -9.33 -8.65 -18.70
CA GLY A 229 -8.76 -8.88 -20.06
C GLY A 229 -7.29 -8.51 -20.20
N VAL A 230 -6.52 -8.42 -19.10
CA VAL A 230 -5.08 -8.16 -19.10
C VAL A 230 -4.30 -9.37 -18.59
N ARG A 231 -2.98 -9.39 -18.81
CA ARG A 231 -2.18 -10.55 -18.43
C ARG A 231 -2.01 -10.67 -16.92
N TYR A 232 -1.64 -9.57 -16.24
CA TYR A 232 -1.41 -9.50 -14.80
C TYR A 232 -2.02 -8.23 -14.23
N ALA A 233 -2.74 -8.33 -13.12
CA ALA A 233 -3.32 -7.18 -12.43
C ALA A 233 -3.26 -7.34 -10.91
N GLU A 234 -3.32 -6.21 -10.22
CA GLU A 234 -3.50 -6.13 -8.77
C GLU A 234 -4.91 -5.65 -8.44
N PRO A 235 -5.60 -6.33 -7.48
CA PRO A 235 -6.98 -6.03 -7.14
C PRO A 235 -7.07 -4.93 -6.09
N PHE A 236 -8.10 -4.07 -6.23
CA PHE A 236 -8.41 -3.06 -5.23
C PHE A 236 -9.90 -3.06 -4.90
N VAL A 237 -10.17 -2.79 -3.63
CA VAL A 237 -11.52 -2.54 -3.12
C VAL A 237 -11.59 -1.10 -2.61
N GLN A 238 -12.67 -0.40 -2.91
CA GLN A 238 -13.00 0.90 -2.33
C GLN A 238 -14.35 0.82 -1.62
N LYS A 239 -14.48 1.57 -0.52
CA LYS A 239 -15.74 1.67 0.23
C LYS A 239 -16.66 2.73 -0.35
N GLU A 240 -16.07 3.79 -0.88
CA GLU A 240 -16.79 4.92 -1.44
C GLU A 240 -17.30 4.59 -2.85
N VAL A 241 -18.53 5.02 -3.13
CA VAL A 241 -19.12 4.86 -4.47
C VAL A 241 -18.48 5.86 -5.43
N GLY A 242 -18.03 5.39 -6.58
CA GLY A 242 -17.47 6.23 -7.64
C GLY A 242 -18.58 7.03 -8.34
N LEU A 243 -18.39 8.34 -8.47
CA LEU A 243 -19.23 9.18 -9.33
C LEU A 243 -18.75 9.07 -10.78
N VAL A 244 -19.65 8.68 -11.67
CA VAL A 244 -19.39 8.62 -13.11
C VAL A 244 -20.28 9.66 -13.79
N GLU A 245 -19.66 10.63 -14.45
CA GLU A 245 -20.36 11.68 -15.18
C GLU A 245 -20.67 11.28 -16.63
N ASP A 246 -19.82 10.44 -17.22
CA ASP A 246 -19.98 9.95 -18.60
C ASP A 246 -19.76 8.43 -18.64
N LEU A 247 -20.80 7.69 -18.97
CA LEU A 247 -20.78 6.23 -19.05
C LEU A 247 -19.79 5.70 -20.11
N MET A 248 -19.48 6.49 -21.14
CA MET A 248 -18.51 6.10 -22.19
C MET A 248 -17.06 6.10 -21.69
N LEU A 249 -16.79 6.77 -20.55
CA LEU A 249 -15.49 6.80 -19.91
C LEU A 249 -15.30 5.71 -18.85
N LEU A 250 -16.32 4.87 -18.60
CA LEU A 250 -16.19 3.73 -17.71
C LEU A 250 -15.13 2.76 -18.25
N PRO A 251 -14.07 2.46 -17.48
CA PRO A 251 -12.99 1.57 -17.94
C PRO A 251 -13.39 0.09 -17.79
N VAL A 252 -14.54 -0.29 -18.35
CA VAL A 252 -15.03 -1.67 -18.35
C VAL A 252 -15.32 -2.10 -19.78
N GLN A 253 -15.01 -3.35 -20.07
CA GLN A 253 -15.31 -3.97 -21.36
C GLN A 253 -16.07 -5.27 -21.10
N SER A 254 -17.19 -5.44 -21.81
CA SER A 254 -17.92 -6.71 -21.86
C SER A 254 -17.28 -7.58 -22.94
N ILE A 255 -16.59 -8.64 -22.54
CA ILE A 255 -15.92 -9.61 -23.42
C ILE A 255 -16.58 -10.97 -23.28
#